data_f8dc4d3e4abae4376408bc8c53d77acd
#
_entry.id   f8dc4d3e4abae4376408bc8c53d77acd
#
_cell.length_a   1.000
_cell.length_b   1.000
_cell.length_c   1.000
_cell.angle_alpha   90.00
_cell.angle_beta   90.00
_cell.angle_gamma   90.00
#
_symmetry.space_group_name_H-M   'P 1'
#
loop_
_entity.id
_entity.type
_entity.pdbx_description
1 polymer ?
#
loop_
_entity_poly.entity_id
_entity_poly.type
_entity_poly.pdbx_seq_one_letter_code
_entity_poly.pdbx_strand_id
1 'polypeptide(L)'
;MIRKTEKEIILLEKELSEYKGEDRVVSSREIWEEYKKLPERKRINSGFPSLDKWFSGFEIGELVLVTGPADGGKTTFLTSVMRNMSANSIPTLLFSFEEAPQSLLRKITDKDSTPPLFYTPRQMT
;
A
#
# COMPACT_ATOMS: atom_id res chain seq x y z
N MET A 1 -34.05 11.39 15.48
CA MET A 1 -32.64 11.25 15.94
C MET A 1 -32.57 11.70 17.40
N ILE A 2 -32.38 10.77 18.33
CA ILE A 2 -32.31 11.06 19.77
C ILE A 2 -30.91 11.62 20.04
N ARG A 3 -30.81 12.90 20.43
CA ARG A 3 -29.53 13.47 20.91
C ARG A 3 -29.30 12.89 22.31
N LYS A 4 -28.29 12.01 22.43
CA LYS A 4 -27.81 11.59 23.75
C LYS A 4 -27.17 12.77 24.45
N THR A 5 -27.50 12.95 25.74
CA THR A 5 -26.89 13.99 26.57
C THR A 5 -25.41 13.71 26.77
N GLU A 6 -24.59 14.74 27.00
CA GLU A 6 -23.16 14.56 27.31
C GLU A 6 -22.90 13.55 28.44
N LYS A 7 -23.76 13.51 29.43
CA LYS A 7 -23.68 12.55 30.54
C LYS A 7 -23.86 11.10 30.11
N GLU A 8 -24.76 10.83 29.17
CA GLU A 8 -24.98 9.49 28.63
C GLU A 8 -23.78 9.03 27.77
N ILE A 9 -23.16 9.95 27.05
CA ILE A 9 -21.95 9.66 26.26
C ILE A 9 -20.79 9.32 27.20
N ILE A 10 -20.56 10.08 28.26
CA ILE A 10 -19.50 9.83 29.24
C ILE A 10 -19.72 8.50 29.96
N LEU A 11 -20.97 8.15 30.29
CA LEU A 11 -21.30 6.88 30.93
C LEU A 11 -20.99 5.69 29.99
N LEU A 12 -21.39 5.78 28.73
CA LEU A 12 -21.09 4.78 27.72
C LEU A 12 -19.58 4.62 27.46
N GLU A 13 -18.85 5.72 27.39
CA GLU A 13 -17.38 5.68 27.26
C GLU A 13 -16.73 4.98 28.46
N LYS A 14 -17.26 5.19 29.67
CA LYS A 14 -16.77 4.52 30.87
C LYS A 14 -17.08 3.02 30.85
N GLU A 15 -18.30 2.62 30.52
CA GLU A 15 -18.69 1.21 30.41
C GLU A 15 -17.87 0.47 29.34
N LEU A 16 -17.63 1.10 28.18
CA LEU A 16 -16.81 0.55 27.10
C LEU A 16 -15.33 0.41 27.51
N SER A 17 -14.81 1.33 28.32
CA SER A 17 -13.42 1.29 28.80
C SER A 17 -13.18 0.22 29.86
N GLU A 18 -14.22 -0.18 30.61
CA GLU A 18 -14.16 -1.24 31.64
C GLU A 18 -14.26 -2.65 31.04
N TYR A 19 -14.67 -2.78 29.77
CA TYR A 19 -14.73 -4.07 29.09
C TYR A 19 -13.32 -4.58 28.76
N LYS A 20 -12.95 -5.72 29.33
CA LYS A 20 -11.62 -6.37 29.20
C LYS A 20 -11.62 -7.61 28.29
N GLY A 21 -12.59 -7.73 27.39
CA GLY A 21 -12.62 -8.82 26.41
C GLY A 21 -11.55 -8.69 25.33
N GLU A 22 -11.28 -9.76 24.56
CA GLU A 22 -10.33 -9.75 23.43
C GLU A 22 -10.76 -8.74 22.34
N ASP A 23 -12.07 -8.50 22.18
CA ASP A 23 -12.66 -7.55 21.24
C ASP A 23 -12.97 -6.21 21.93
N ARG A 24 -11.98 -5.59 22.54
CA ARG A 24 -12.16 -4.30 23.21
C ARG A 24 -12.66 -3.23 22.23
N VAL A 25 -13.80 -2.64 22.54
CA VAL A 25 -14.30 -1.47 21.82
C VAL A 25 -13.57 -0.22 22.31
N VAL A 26 -12.97 0.51 21.39
CA VAL A 26 -12.24 1.77 21.66
C VAL A 26 -12.92 2.94 20.98
N SER A 27 -12.85 4.13 21.58
CA SER A 27 -13.40 5.34 20.98
C SER A 27 -12.46 5.87 19.88
N SER A 28 -13.01 6.61 18.92
CA SER A 28 -12.19 7.30 17.89
C SER A 28 -11.20 8.29 18.51
N ARG A 29 -11.51 8.86 19.67
CA ARG A 29 -10.61 9.75 20.41
C ARG A 29 -9.39 8.98 20.94
N GLU A 30 -9.60 7.79 21.49
CA GLU A 30 -8.52 6.92 21.97
C GLU A 30 -7.59 6.50 20.82
N ILE A 31 -8.18 6.05 19.70
CA ILE A 31 -7.43 5.72 18.48
C ILE A 31 -6.61 6.92 17.99
N TRP A 32 -7.18 8.13 18.03
CA TRP A 32 -6.50 9.35 17.62
C TRP A 32 -5.28 9.69 18.49
N GLU A 33 -5.41 9.52 19.81
CA GLU A 33 -4.28 9.74 20.75
C GLU A 33 -3.18 8.69 20.57
N GLU A 34 -3.53 7.46 20.25
CA GLU A 34 -2.56 6.41 19.88
C GLU A 34 -1.89 6.73 18.54
N TYR A 35 -2.66 7.15 17.54
CA TYR A 35 -2.14 7.51 16.22
C TYR A 35 -1.10 8.62 16.29
N LYS A 36 -1.31 9.66 17.09
CA LYS A 36 -0.34 10.75 17.28
C LYS A 36 0.99 10.30 17.85
N LYS A 37 1.04 9.18 18.56
CA LYS A 37 2.25 8.62 19.16
C LYS A 37 3.00 7.69 18.21
N LEU A 38 2.36 7.26 17.11
CA LEU A 38 3.01 6.39 16.13
C LEU A 38 4.09 7.17 15.36
N PRO A 39 5.24 6.54 15.10
CA PRO A 39 6.25 7.14 14.25
C PRO A 39 5.68 7.31 12.83
N GLU A 40 6.12 8.36 12.14
CA GLU A 40 5.75 8.60 10.75
C GLU A 40 6.16 7.39 9.90
N ARG A 41 5.20 6.83 9.16
CA ARG A 41 5.44 5.63 8.36
C ARG A 41 6.29 5.98 7.13
N LYS A 42 7.29 5.16 6.88
CA LYS A 42 8.14 5.30 5.71
C LYS A 42 7.30 5.10 4.44
N ARG A 43 7.49 6.02 3.48
CA ARG A 43 6.85 5.98 2.17
C ARG A 43 7.86 5.66 1.08
N ILE A 44 7.41 5.00 0.04
CA ILE A 44 8.18 4.62 -1.14
C ILE A 44 7.56 5.30 -2.35
N ASN A 45 8.35 6.10 -3.06
CA ASN A 45 7.88 6.80 -4.25
C ASN A 45 7.67 5.84 -5.41
N SER A 46 6.65 6.10 -6.22
CA SER A 46 6.37 5.35 -7.45
C SER A 46 7.41 5.61 -8.54
N GLY A 47 8.13 6.72 -8.44
CA GLY A 47 9.04 7.24 -9.46
C GLY A 47 8.35 8.05 -10.56
N PHE A 48 7.06 8.31 -10.42
CA PHE A 48 6.30 9.26 -11.25
C PHE A 48 6.05 10.54 -10.45
N PRO A 49 6.78 11.64 -10.70
CA PRO A 49 6.73 12.84 -9.86
C PRO A 49 5.34 13.42 -9.68
N SER A 50 4.54 13.42 -10.74
CA SER A 50 3.16 13.94 -10.69
C SER A 50 2.26 13.10 -9.80
N LEU A 51 2.41 11.77 -9.84
CA LEU A 51 1.67 10.85 -9.01
C LEU A 51 2.13 10.95 -7.55
N ASP A 52 3.44 10.94 -7.32
CA ASP A 52 4.02 11.04 -5.99
C ASP A 52 3.67 12.35 -5.29
N LYS A 53 3.57 13.45 -6.05
CA LYS A 53 3.09 14.73 -5.53
C LYS A 53 1.64 14.67 -5.05
N TRP A 54 0.82 13.85 -5.72
CA TRP A 54 -0.61 13.77 -5.43
C TRP A 54 -0.91 12.83 -4.24
N PHE A 55 -0.28 11.66 -4.14
CA PHE A 55 -0.57 10.66 -3.10
C PHE A 55 0.56 10.43 -2.09
N SER A 56 1.68 11.15 -2.22
CA SER A 56 2.85 11.10 -1.31
C SER A 56 3.58 9.75 -1.26
N GLY A 57 3.42 8.92 -2.28
CA GLY A 57 4.06 7.60 -2.36
C GLY A 57 3.31 6.48 -1.62
N PHE A 58 3.76 5.25 -1.80
CA PHE A 58 3.21 4.05 -1.17
C PHE A 58 3.65 3.94 0.29
N GLU A 59 2.71 3.70 1.19
CA GLU A 59 3.00 3.51 2.60
C GLU A 59 3.34 2.04 2.90
N ILE A 60 4.30 1.79 3.80
CA ILE A 60 4.66 0.43 4.18
C ILE A 60 3.47 -0.25 4.88
N GLY A 61 3.12 -1.46 4.40
CA GLY A 61 1.97 -2.23 4.88
C GLY A 61 0.66 -1.92 4.16
N GLU A 62 0.67 -1.02 3.19
CA GLU A 62 -0.50 -0.65 2.38
C GLU A 62 -0.74 -1.67 1.25
N LEU A 63 -2.00 -1.95 0.96
CA LEU A 63 -2.43 -2.67 -0.23
C LEU A 63 -2.95 -1.67 -1.26
N VAL A 64 -2.33 -1.63 -2.43
CA VAL A 64 -2.73 -0.75 -3.53
C VAL A 64 -3.31 -1.57 -4.67
N LEU A 65 -4.53 -1.25 -5.09
CA LEU A 65 -5.22 -1.91 -6.19
C LEU A 65 -5.21 -1.01 -7.43
N VAL A 66 -4.67 -1.54 -8.53
CA VAL A 66 -4.68 -0.88 -9.84
C VAL A 66 -5.68 -1.57 -10.75
N THR A 67 -6.73 -0.87 -11.15
CA THR A 67 -7.81 -1.41 -12.00
C THR A 67 -7.91 -0.65 -13.31
N GLY A 68 -8.51 -1.28 -14.30
CA GLY A 68 -8.75 -0.68 -15.61
C GLY A 68 -9.17 -1.73 -16.64
N PRO A 69 -9.61 -1.31 -17.83
CA PRO A 69 -9.99 -2.21 -18.91
C PRO A 69 -8.81 -3.09 -19.37
N ALA A 70 -9.12 -4.14 -20.11
CA ALA A 70 -8.10 -4.92 -20.80
C ALA A 70 -7.28 -3.99 -21.71
N ASP A 71 -5.97 -4.25 -21.81
CA ASP A 71 -5.00 -3.43 -22.55
C ASP A 71 -4.91 -1.95 -22.10
N GLY A 72 -5.46 -1.61 -20.95
CA GLY A 72 -5.44 -0.27 -20.38
C GLY A 72 -4.10 0.17 -19.77
N GLY A 73 -3.04 -0.62 -19.93
CA GLY A 73 -1.70 -0.27 -19.45
C GLY A 73 -1.41 -0.61 -17.98
N LYS A 74 -2.26 -1.40 -17.30
CA LYS A 74 -2.06 -1.81 -15.90
C LYS A 74 -0.70 -2.46 -15.66
N THR A 75 -0.36 -3.47 -16.47
CA THR A 75 0.93 -4.17 -16.38
C THR A 75 2.09 -3.23 -16.70
N THR A 76 1.94 -2.36 -17.70
CA THR A 76 2.95 -1.36 -18.06
C THR A 76 3.18 -0.38 -16.92
N PHE A 77 2.14 0.07 -16.24
CA PHE A 77 2.24 0.94 -15.07
C PHE A 77 3.00 0.24 -13.93
N LEU A 78 2.58 -0.97 -13.55
CA LEU A 78 3.19 -1.74 -12.46
C LEU A 78 4.67 -2.06 -12.73
N THR A 79 5.00 -2.47 -13.96
CA THR A 79 6.39 -2.75 -14.35
C THR A 79 7.24 -1.49 -14.38
N SER A 80 6.67 -0.33 -14.73
CA SER A 80 7.36 0.95 -14.66
C SER A 80 7.64 1.39 -13.22
N VAL A 81 6.68 1.22 -12.32
CA VAL A 81 6.88 1.44 -10.87
C VAL A 81 7.98 0.52 -10.33
N MET A 82 7.95 -0.77 -10.68
CA MET A 82 8.96 -1.74 -10.29
C MET A 82 10.36 -1.34 -10.81
N ARG A 83 10.46 -0.90 -12.06
CA ARG A 83 11.72 -0.40 -12.65
C ARG A 83 12.25 0.81 -11.88
N ASN A 84 11.39 1.76 -11.55
CA ASN A 84 11.76 2.93 -10.76
C ASN A 84 12.24 2.56 -9.35
N MET A 85 11.56 1.63 -8.70
CA MET A 85 11.97 1.10 -7.38
C MET A 85 13.33 0.41 -7.46
N SER A 86 13.55 -0.43 -8.47
CA SER A 86 14.84 -1.08 -8.72
C SER A 86 15.97 -0.07 -8.92
N ALA A 87 15.74 1.00 -9.69
CA ALA A 87 16.71 2.07 -9.89
C ALA A 87 17.09 2.79 -8.58
N ASN A 88 16.20 2.79 -7.60
CA ASN A 88 16.43 3.34 -6.26
C ASN A 88 16.88 2.26 -5.24
N SER A 89 17.35 1.11 -5.70
CA SER A 89 17.79 0.00 -4.85
C SER A 89 16.72 -0.53 -3.88
N ILE A 90 15.46 -0.41 -4.25
CA ILE A 90 14.33 -0.96 -3.50
C ILE A 90 14.01 -2.35 -4.07
N PRO A 91 14.20 -3.43 -3.31
CA PRO A 91 13.91 -4.78 -3.79
C PRO A 91 12.42 -4.96 -4.05
N THR A 92 12.08 -5.53 -5.20
CA THR A 92 10.70 -5.80 -5.62
C THR A 92 10.51 -7.27 -5.95
N LEU A 93 9.33 -7.79 -5.60
CA LEU A 93 8.90 -9.15 -5.95
C LEU A 93 7.68 -9.07 -6.86
N LEU A 94 7.74 -9.70 -8.01
CA LEU A 94 6.68 -9.72 -9.00
C LEU A 94 6.07 -11.11 -9.15
N PHE A 95 4.75 -11.19 -9.02
CA PHE A 95 3.96 -12.35 -9.40
C PHE A 95 3.15 -12.01 -10.65
N SER A 96 3.42 -12.67 -11.77
CA SER A 96 2.66 -12.53 -13.00
C SER A 96 1.95 -13.84 -13.33
N PHE A 97 0.65 -13.79 -13.53
CA PHE A 97 -0.17 -14.96 -13.88
C PHE A 97 -0.58 -14.96 -15.37
N GLU A 98 -0.36 -13.84 -16.07
CA GLU A 98 -0.73 -13.69 -17.48
C GLU A 98 0.49 -13.87 -18.40
N GLU A 99 1.65 -13.39 -17.99
CA GLU A 99 2.86 -13.40 -18.82
C GLU A 99 4.02 -14.11 -18.12
N ALA A 100 4.82 -14.83 -18.89
CA ALA A 100 6.07 -15.41 -18.41
C ALA A 100 7.07 -14.32 -17.99
N PRO A 101 7.86 -14.53 -16.93
CA PRO A 101 8.84 -13.55 -16.44
C PRO A 101 9.82 -13.06 -17.51
N GLN A 102 10.22 -13.94 -18.43
CA GLN A 102 11.13 -13.61 -19.55
C GLN A 102 10.49 -12.62 -20.53
N SER A 103 9.18 -12.75 -20.78
CA SER A 103 8.43 -11.83 -21.64
C SER A 103 8.35 -10.43 -21.02
N LEU A 104 8.04 -10.37 -19.72
CA LEU A 104 8.02 -9.12 -18.96
C LEU A 104 9.40 -8.45 -18.95
N LEU A 105 10.45 -9.21 -18.65
CA LEU A 105 11.82 -8.69 -18.64
C LEU A 105 12.20 -8.07 -19.99
N ARG A 106 11.85 -8.72 -21.09
CA ARG A 106 12.09 -8.21 -22.46
C ARG A 106 11.37 -6.90 -22.74
N LYS A 107 10.17 -6.71 -22.17
CA LYS A 107 9.38 -5.47 -22.34
C LYS A 107 9.93 -4.29 -21.55
N ILE A 108 10.52 -4.55 -20.38
CA ILE A 108 10.99 -3.50 -19.47
C ILE A 108 12.49 -3.20 -19.59
N THR A 109 13.22 -3.99 -20.36
CA THR A 109 14.66 -3.81 -20.58
C THR A 109 14.91 -3.31 -22.00
N ASP A 110 15.54 -2.15 -22.12
CA ASP A 110 16.04 -1.67 -23.40
C ASP A 110 17.21 -2.54 -23.87
N LYS A 111 17.39 -2.68 -25.19
CA LYS A 111 18.36 -3.62 -25.79
C LYS A 111 19.78 -3.46 -25.27
N ASP A 112 20.18 -2.26 -24.88
CA ASP A 112 21.54 -1.90 -24.48
C ASP A 112 21.66 -1.55 -22.98
N SER A 113 20.61 -1.77 -22.18
CA SER A 113 20.61 -1.43 -20.76
C SER A 113 20.65 -2.66 -19.85
N THR A 114 21.19 -2.47 -18.65
CA THR A 114 21.13 -3.49 -17.60
C THR A 114 19.67 -3.69 -17.18
N PRO A 115 19.18 -4.93 -17.13
CA PRO A 115 17.82 -5.18 -16.70
C PRO A 115 17.59 -4.73 -15.26
N PRO A 116 16.39 -4.21 -14.94
CA PRO A 116 16.05 -3.87 -13.57
C PRO A 116 16.07 -5.12 -12.68
N LEU A 117 16.59 -4.98 -11.47
CA LEU A 117 16.60 -6.06 -10.50
C LEU A 117 15.23 -6.23 -9.86
N PHE A 118 14.61 -7.37 -10.08
CA PHE A 118 13.40 -7.79 -9.38
C PHE A 118 13.45 -9.30 -9.12
N TYR A 119 12.62 -9.76 -8.22
CA TYR A 119 12.48 -11.16 -7.88
C TYR A 119 11.14 -11.69 -8.40
N THR A 120 11.12 -12.93 -8.85
CA THR A 120 9.92 -13.61 -9.31
C THR A 120 10.05 -15.11 -9.03
N PRO A 121 8.97 -15.82 -8.75
CA PRO A 121 9.01 -17.28 -8.67
C PRO A 121 9.49 -17.88 -9.99
N ARG A 122 10.33 -18.89 -9.91
CA ARG A 122 10.93 -19.52 -11.11
C ARG A 122 9.88 -20.21 -11.99
N GLN A 123 8.84 -20.73 -11.37
CA GLN A 123 7.70 -21.34 -12.06
C GLN A 123 6.42 -20.71 -11.51
N MET A 124 5.71 -20.04 -12.38
CA MET A 124 4.34 -19.61 -12.16
C MET A 124 3.49 -20.36 -13.16
N THR A 125 2.84 -21.38 -12.68
CA THR A 125 1.86 -22.15 -13.44
C THR A 125 0.47 -21.61 -13.21
#